data_a399bf8016c56dff6e6368364a3ab996
#
_entry.id   a399bf8016c56dff6e6368364a3ab996
#
_cell.length_a   1.000
_cell.length_b   1.000
_cell.length_c   1.000
_cell.angle_alpha   90.00
_cell.angle_beta   90.00
_cell.angle_gamma   90.00
#
_symmetry.space_group_name_H-M   'P 1'
#
loop_
_entity.id
_entity.type
_entity.pdbx_description
1 polymer ?
#
loop_
_entity_poly.entity_id
_entity_poly.type
_entity_poly.pdbx_seq_one_letter_code
_entity_poly.pdbx_strand_id
1 'polypeptide(L)'
;MRTITKSVIGSPGRSGMSAPALVTLASAIVALLVLALSATTAQSAERHDGKTIPLSGGKTLLKIDKDTAAALSDAGVEVEATGAAEAPTAKRPYFTFPIVGGKVHKDPLGGRIVHSGGLRFSADSNSVVVKRFVIELDRAVLTAKVAGTGQRITLLRLGAPDGVKIGDGRIVLKGVNVRLTNQAAEALNEALDTDLFAGGLLIGEATVIAKYGDDDKGEDRHDDD
;
A
#
# COMPACT_ATOMS: atom_id res chain seq x y z
N MET A 1 41.65 -0.79 -60.64
CA MET A 1 41.23 0.27 -61.55
C MET A 1 40.39 1.25 -60.82
N ARG A 2 40.96 2.40 -60.49
CA ARG A 2 40.52 3.75 -60.93
C ARG A 2 39.20 4.15 -60.27
N THR A 3 38.99 5.29 -59.66
CA THR A 3 39.67 6.58 -59.59
C THR A 3 38.84 7.41 -58.61
N ILE A 4 39.32 7.95 -57.48
CA ILE A 4 39.66 9.33 -57.10
C ILE A 4 38.80 10.41 -57.80
N THR A 5 38.20 11.26 -56.97
CA THR A 5 38.21 12.73 -57.06
C THR A 5 37.37 13.27 -55.88
N LYS A 6 37.84 13.88 -54.83
CA LYS A 6 38.55 15.12 -54.58
C LYS A 6 37.74 16.37 -55.01
N SER A 7 37.63 17.24 -54.03
CA SER A 7 37.69 18.73 -54.12
C SER A 7 36.43 19.41 -53.57
N VAL A 8 36.35 20.55 -52.86
CA VAL A 8 37.34 21.42 -52.28
C VAL A 8 36.55 22.53 -51.60
N ILE A 9 36.95 22.90 -50.40
CA ILE A 9 37.10 24.30 -49.82
C ILE A 9 35.96 25.31 -49.92
N GLY A 10 35.65 25.90 -48.73
CA GLY A 10 34.99 27.20 -48.63
C GLY A 10 34.68 27.62 -47.22
N SER A 11 35.66 28.07 -46.45
CA SER A 11 35.47 29.08 -45.40
C SER A 11 35.82 30.45 -46.06
N PRO A 12 35.58 31.59 -45.45
CA PRO A 12 35.26 31.98 -44.08
C PRO A 12 34.26 33.17 -43.96
N GLY A 13 33.94 33.58 -42.77
CA GLY A 13 33.28 34.88 -42.52
C GLY A 13 32.89 35.06 -41.06
N ARG A 14 33.66 35.62 -40.40
CA ARG A 14 33.93 36.44 -39.23
C ARG A 14 32.86 37.49 -38.95
N SER A 15 32.79 37.85 -37.67
CA SER A 15 32.36 39.10 -37.03
C SER A 15 30.86 39.13 -36.68
N GLY A 16 30.46 39.50 -35.45
CA GLY A 16 31.03 40.30 -34.40
C GLY A 16 30.10 40.30 -33.21
N MET A 17 30.75 40.43 -32.09
CA MET A 17 30.41 41.14 -30.86
C MET A 17 29.06 41.84 -30.78
N SER A 18 28.29 41.51 -29.70
CA SER A 18 27.98 42.49 -28.63
C SER A 18 26.97 41.85 -27.63
N ALA A 19 27.40 41.65 -26.44
CA ALA A 19 26.57 41.77 -25.26
C ALA A 19 26.52 43.28 -24.91
N PRO A 20 25.76 43.75 -23.95
CA PRO A 20 24.85 43.13 -23.00
C PRO A 20 23.53 43.91 -22.79
N ALA A 21 22.83 43.52 -21.82
CA ALA A 21 22.04 44.39 -20.95
C ALA A 21 20.50 44.30 -21.03
N LEU A 22 19.98 44.20 -19.84
CA LEU A 22 18.65 44.60 -19.37
C LEU A 22 17.53 43.59 -19.49
N VAL A 23 17.55 42.72 -18.48
CA VAL A 23 16.30 42.13 -17.97
C VAL A 23 16.24 42.42 -16.47
N THR A 24 15.87 43.60 -16.18
CA THR A 24 15.29 43.98 -14.90
C THR A 24 14.00 44.70 -15.22
N LEU A 25 12.86 44.00 -15.10
CA LEU A 25 11.53 44.58 -14.87
C LEU A 25 10.43 43.52 -15.15
N ALA A 26 10.31 42.54 -14.27
CA ALA A 26 9.10 41.72 -14.17
C ALA A 26 8.99 41.09 -12.77
N SER A 27 9.25 41.85 -11.73
CA SER A 27 9.12 41.37 -10.34
C SER A 27 8.23 42.28 -9.50
N ALA A 28 7.08 42.69 -10.04
CA ALA A 28 6.17 43.56 -9.27
C ALA A 28 4.67 43.30 -9.49
N ILE A 29 4.24 42.22 -10.09
CA ILE A 29 2.78 41.98 -10.32
C ILE A 29 2.30 40.61 -9.78
N VAL A 30 3.08 39.91 -8.99
CA VAL A 30 2.62 38.64 -8.35
C VAL A 30 2.27 38.81 -6.87
N ALA A 31 2.37 39.99 -6.31
CA ALA A 31 2.15 40.22 -4.88
C ALA A 31 0.73 40.68 -4.50
N LEU A 32 -0.25 40.71 -5.42
CA LEU A 32 -1.58 41.22 -5.09
C LEU A 32 -2.76 40.28 -5.44
N LEU A 33 -2.54 39.01 -5.56
CA LEU A 33 -3.64 38.05 -5.83
C LEU A 33 -3.66 36.85 -4.87
N VAL A 34 -3.16 36.95 -3.67
CA VAL A 34 -3.15 35.86 -2.66
C VAL A 34 -3.91 36.24 -1.40
N LEU A 35 -4.78 37.25 -1.45
CA LEU A 35 -5.57 37.62 -0.27
C LEU A 35 -7.07 37.48 -0.45
N ALA A 36 -7.55 36.48 -1.18
CA ALA A 36 -8.96 36.14 -1.14
C ALA A 36 -9.09 34.68 -1.55
N LEU A 37 -9.29 33.82 -0.61
CA LEU A 37 -10.09 32.61 -0.44
C LEU A 37 -9.43 31.66 0.57
N SER A 38 -9.20 32.14 1.77
CA SER A 38 -9.11 31.24 2.93
C SER A 38 -10.53 31.03 3.47
N ALA A 39 -11.43 30.57 2.64
CA ALA A 39 -12.59 29.84 3.11
C ALA A 39 -12.09 28.44 3.45
N THR A 40 -11.48 28.31 4.61
CA THR A 40 -11.32 27.02 5.28
C THR A 40 -12.72 26.52 5.58
N THR A 41 -13.29 25.76 4.66
CA THR A 41 -14.31 24.81 5.02
C THR A 41 -13.59 23.83 5.95
N ALA A 42 -13.70 24.09 7.24
CA ALA A 42 -13.53 23.08 8.25
C ALA A 42 -14.60 22.01 7.92
N GLN A 43 -14.23 21.05 7.07
CA GLN A 43 -14.92 19.80 7.03
C GLN A 43 -14.77 19.24 8.43
N SER A 44 -15.81 19.45 9.23
CA SER A 44 -16.00 18.69 10.45
C SER A 44 -15.95 17.24 10.01
N ALA A 45 -14.81 16.58 10.22
CA ALA A 45 -14.75 15.14 10.21
C ALA A 45 -15.84 14.74 11.21
N GLU A 46 -16.94 14.22 10.71
CA GLU A 46 -17.98 13.63 11.53
C GLU A 46 -17.26 12.64 12.42
N ARG A 47 -17.13 13.01 13.68
CA ARG A 47 -16.71 12.08 14.71
C ARG A 47 -17.83 11.09 14.80
N HIS A 48 -17.64 9.95 14.16
CA HIS A 48 -18.45 8.79 14.41
C HIS A 48 -18.23 8.43 15.87
N ASP A 49 -19.19 8.76 16.73
CA ASP A 49 -19.23 8.36 18.14
C ASP A 49 -19.47 6.84 18.30
N GLY A 50 -19.14 6.06 17.30
CA GLY A 50 -19.15 4.61 17.37
C GLY A 50 -18.13 4.13 18.42
N LYS A 51 -18.60 3.41 19.43
CA LYS A 51 -17.73 2.78 20.43
C LYS A 51 -16.59 2.06 19.73
N THR A 52 -15.38 2.59 19.90
CA THR A 52 -14.17 2.01 19.33
C THR A 52 -13.74 0.81 20.17
N ILE A 53 -13.49 -0.32 19.52
CA ILE A 53 -13.16 -1.59 20.17
C ILE A 53 -11.69 -1.88 19.91
N PRO A 54 -10.84 -2.00 20.93
CA PRO A 54 -9.45 -2.41 20.77
C PRO A 54 -9.38 -3.88 20.36
N LEU A 55 -8.47 -4.19 19.46
CA LEU A 55 -8.20 -5.57 19.03
C LEU A 55 -7.11 -6.17 19.90
N SER A 56 -7.37 -7.37 20.44
CA SER A 56 -6.45 -8.11 21.28
C SER A 56 -5.60 -9.15 20.50
N GLY A 57 -5.91 -9.38 19.21
CA GLY A 57 -5.18 -10.34 18.39
C GLY A 57 -6.01 -10.91 17.25
N GLY A 58 -5.62 -12.09 16.79
CA GLY A 58 -6.26 -12.78 15.68
C GLY A 58 -5.32 -13.05 14.51
N LYS A 59 -5.87 -13.24 13.32
CA LYS A 59 -5.10 -13.49 12.09
C LYS A 59 -5.85 -13.09 10.84
N THR A 60 -5.09 -12.77 9.80
CA THR A 60 -5.60 -12.67 8.43
C THR A 60 -5.01 -13.80 7.60
N LEU A 61 -5.86 -14.48 6.86
CA LEU A 61 -5.51 -15.56 5.93
C LEU A 61 -5.61 -14.98 4.52
N LEU A 62 -4.58 -15.16 3.70
CA LEU A 62 -4.55 -14.75 2.31
C LEU A 62 -4.32 -15.97 1.42
N LYS A 63 -5.31 -16.33 0.64
CA LYS A 63 -5.20 -17.33 -0.41
C LYS A 63 -4.90 -16.63 -1.72
N ILE A 64 -3.74 -16.93 -2.31
CA ILE A 64 -3.37 -16.37 -3.60
C ILE A 64 -4.29 -16.93 -4.69
N ASP A 65 -4.67 -16.07 -5.61
CA ASP A 65 -5.40 -16.46 -6.81
C ASP A 65 -4.56 -17.42 -7.66
N LYS A 66 -5.21 -18.40 -8.31
CA LYS A 66 -4.50 -19.44 -9.04
C LYS A 66 -3.77 -18.91 -10.26
N ASP A 67 -4.41 -18.01 -10.99
CA ASP A 67 -3.83 -17.44 -12.22
C ASP A 67 -2.68 -16.52 -11.86
N THR A 68 -2.81 -15.76 -10.78
CA THR A 68 -1.72 -14.94 -10.23
C THR A 68 -0.57 -15.81 -9.75
N ALA A 69 -0.84 -16.91 -9.05
CA ALA A 69 0.21 -17.82 -8.59
C ALA A 69 0.96 -18.46 -9.77
N ALA A 70 0.25 -18.84 -10.83
CA ALA A 70 0.84 -19.37 -12.06
C ALA A 70 1.71 -18.30 -12.74
N ALA A 71 1.20 -17.08 -12.93
CA ALA A 71 1.95 -16.00 -13.57
C ALA A 71 3.22 -15.63 -12.78
N LEU A 72 3.19 -15.62 -11.45
CA LEU A 72 4.37 -15.41 -10.62
C LEU A 72 5.41 -16.51 -10.84
N SER A 73 4.97 -17.77 -10.84
CA SER A 73 5.85 -18.92 -11.07
C SER A 73 6.46 -18.91 -12.46
N ASP A 74 5.68 -18.63 -13.49
CA ASP A 74 6.13 -18.57 -14.89
C ASP A 74 7.16 -17.44 -15.11
N ALA A 75 7.01 -16.34 -14.37
CA ALA A 75 7.95 -15.22 -14.38
C ALA A 75 9.16 -15.41 -13.43
N GLY A 76 9.28 -16.54 -12.75
CA GLY A 76 10.36 -16.79 -11.79
C GLY A 76 10.30 -15.91 -10.54
N VAL A 77 9.12 -15.36 -10.21
CA VAL A 77 8.93 -14.56 -9.00
C VAL A 77 8.54 -15.46 -7.83
N GLU A 78 9.37 -15.48 -6.82
CA GLU A 78 9.11 -16.20 -5.57
C GLU A 78 8.52 -15.27 -4.52
N VAL A 79 7.58 -15.81 -3.72
CA VAL A 79 6.94 -15.08 -2.62
C VAL A 79 7.09 -15.86 -1.32
N GLU A 80 7.81 -15.28 -0.37
CA GLU A 80 8.10 -15.90 0.91
C GLU A 80 7.49 -15.11 2.07
N ALA A 81 7.03 -15.84 3.09
CA ALA A 81 6.64 -15.21 4.35
C ALA A 81 7.88 -14.78 5.17
N THR A 82 7.81 -13.62 5.80
CA THR A 82 8.90 -13.10 6.64
C THR A 82 8.40 -12.72 8.03
N GLY A 83 9.32 -12.80 9.01
CA GLY A 83 8.99 -12.49 10.39
C GLY A 83 7.94 -13.45 10.98
N ALA A 84 6.88 -12.91 11.54
CA ALA A 84 5.81 -13.71 12.14
C ALA A 84 4.73 -14.18 11.14
N ALA A 85 4.86 -13.88 9.85
CA ALA A 85 3.96 -14.42 8.83
C ALA A 85 4.29 -15.88 8.56
N GLU A 86 3.29 -16.67 8.23
CA GLU A 86 3.44 -18.08 7.89
C GLU A 86 3.16 -18.30 6.40
N ALA A 87 4.01 -19.09 5.74
CA ALA A 87 3.84 -19.47 4.35
C ALA A 87 2.74 -20.55 4.17
N PRO A 88 2.18 -20.67 2.96
CA PRO A 88 1.26 -21.74 2.62
C PRO A 88 1.93 -23.13 2.77
N THR A 89 1.11 -24.11 3.11
CA THR A 89 1.49 -25.53 3.14
C THR A 89 0.43 -26.36 2.42
N ALA A 90 0.71 -27.61 2.11
CA ALA A 90 -0.26 -28.52 1.47
C ALA A 90 -1.59 -28.63 2.25
N LYS A 91 -1.54 -28.52 3.59
CA LYS A 91 -2.73 -28.56 4.45
C LYS A 91 -3.37 -27.20 4.68
N ARG A 92 -2.62 -26.12 4.48
CA ARG A 92 -3.05 -24.72 4.69
C ARG A 92 -2.63 -23.89 3.48
N PRO A 93 -3.40 -23.84 2.39
CA PRO A 93 -3.00 -23.21 1.14
C PRO A 93 -3.18 -21.66 1.18
N TYR A 94 -2.72 -21.03 2.25
CA TYR A 94 -2.80 -19.58 2.46
C TYR A 94 -1.65 -19.07 3.32
N PHE A 95 -1.25 -17.84 3.06
CA PHE A 95 -0.41 -17.08 3.97
C PHE A 95 -1.20 -16.69 5.21
N THR A 96 -0.55 -16.73 6.37
CA THR A 96 -1.16 -16.29 7.63
C THR A 96 -0.38 -15.10 8.18
N PHE A 97 -1.11 -14.04 8.53
CA PHE A 97 -0.55 -12.83 9.14
C PHE A 97 -1.18 -12.62 10.51
N PRO A 98 -0.40 -12.71 11.62
CA PRO A 98 -0.91 -12.45 12.95
C PRO A 98 -1.37 -11.00 13.09
N ILE A 99 -2.54 -10.78 13.69
CA ILE A 99 -3.01 -9.47 14.11
C ILE A 99 -2.42 -9.19 15.48
N VAL A 100 -1.74 -8.05 15.61
CA VAL A 100 -1.03 -7.63 16.82
C VAL A 100 -1.67 -6.44 17.51
N GLY A 101 -2.77 -5.92 16.95
CA GLY A 101 -3.51 -4.81 17.52
C GLY A 101 -4.35 -4.07 16.51
N GLY A 102 -4.85 -2.94 16.91
CA GLY A 102 -5.73 -2.11 16.11
C GLY A 102 -6.92 -1.62 16.91
N LYS A 103 -7.76 -0.85 16.28
CA LYS A 103 -9.03 -0.36 16.82
C LYS A 103 -10.05 -0.36 15.72
N VAL A 104 -11.22 -0.87 15.99
CA VAL A 104 -12.33 -0.91 15.03
C VAL A 104 -13.60 -0.35 15.66
N HIS A 105 -14.49 0.16 14.84
CA HIS A 105 -15.87 0.49 15.20
C HIS A 105 -16.80 -0.37 14.36
N LYS A 106 -17.97 -0.71 14.91
CA LYS A 106 -18.86 -1.71 14.32
C LYS A 106 -19.86 -1.10 13.33
N ASP A 107 -20.27 0.12 13.57
CA ASP A 107 -21.33 0.77 12.83
C ASP A 107 -21.00 2.26 12.54
N PRO A 108 -20.70 2.61 11.26
CA PRO A 108 -20.36 1.66 10.20
C PRO A 108 -19.03 0.93 10.50
N LEU A 109 -18.83 -0.25 9.91
CA LEU A 109 -17.59 -1.01 10.12
C LEU A 109 -16.39 -0.23 9.58
N GLY A 110 -15.46 0.12 10.46
CA GLY A 110 -14.30 0.93 10.12
C GLY A 110 -13.15 0.74 11.10
N GLY A 111 -12.09 1.56 10.92
CA GLY A 111 -10.92 1.55 11.79
C GLY A 111 -9.71 0.85 11.18
N ARG A 112 -8.80 0.39 12.04
CA ARG A 112 -7.49 -0.13 11.61
C ARG A 112 -7.17 -1.46 12.26
N ILE A 113 -6.61 -2.39 11.47
CA ILE A 113 -6.13 -3.70 11.91
C ILE A 113 -4.64 -3.79 11.60
N VAL A 114 -3.83 -4.00 12.63
CA VAL A 114 -2.35 -4.00 12.53
C VAL A 114 -1.84 -5.43 12.58
N HIS A 115 -0.96 -5.77 11.61
CA HIS A 115 -0.37 -7.11 11.50
C HIS A 115 1.13 -7.09 11.73
N SER A 116 1.64 -8.21 12.20
CA SER A 116 3.07 -8.52 12.21
C SER A 116 3.46 -9.41 11.03
N GLY A 117 4.79 -9.47 10.77
CA GLY A 117 5.34 -10.19 9.64
C GLY A 117 5.31 -9.39 8.35
N GLY A 118 5.57 -10.08 7.24
CA GLY A 118 5.69 -9.48 5.91
C GLY A 118 5.78 -10.52 4.81
N LEU A 119 6.04 -10.04 3.61
CA LEU A 119 6.34 -10.85 2.44
C LEU A 119 7.64 -10.37 1.81
N ARG A 120 8.46 -11.30 1.35
CA ARG A 120 9.58 -11.06 0.44
C ARG A 120 9.15 -11.51 -0.94
N PHE A 121 9.39 -10.66 -1.91
CA PHE A 121 9.32 -10.99 -3.33
C PHE A 121 10.73 -11.05 -3.86
N SER A 122 11.06 -12.08 -4.63
CA SER A 122 12.38 -12.27 -5.24
C SER A 122 12.23 -12.67 -6.69
N ALA A 123 13.03 -12.08 -7.56
CA ALA A 123 13.17 -12.45 -8.97
C ALA A 123 14.65 -12.35 -9.33
N ASP A 124 15.24 -13.42 -9.84
CA ASP A 124 16.67 -13.52 -10.10
C ASP A 124 17.54 -13.07 -8.88
N SER A 125 18.32 -12.00 -9.06
CA SER A 125 19.15 -11.42 -8.01
C SER A 125 18.47 -10.31 -7.21
N ASN A 126 17.27 -9.90 -7.63
CA ASN A 126 16.53 -8.77 -7.04
C ASN A 126 15.57 -9.26 -5.96
N SER A 127 15.39 -8.47 -4.92
CA SER A 127 14.37 -8.77 -3.92
C SER A 127 13.86 -7.53 -3.22
N VAL A 128 12.59 -7.56 -2.81
CA VAL A 128 11.97 -6.52 -2.01
C VAL A 128 11.15 -7.14 -0.88
N VAL A 129 11.20 -6.52 0.29
CA VAL A 129 10.42 -6.95 1.46
C VAL A 129 9.41 -5.89 1.82
N VAL A 130 8.14 -6.29 1.91
CA VAL A 130 7.05 -5.48 2.44
C VAL A 130 6.58 -6.04 3.77
N LYS A 131 6.41 -5.19 4.77
CA LYS A 131 6.10 -5.60 6.15
C LYS A 131 5.23 -4.60 6.89
N ARG A 132 4.80 -4.98 8.10
CA ARG A 132 3.96 -4.12 8.96
C ARG A 132 2.68 -3.71 8.24
N PHE A 133 1.93 -4.68 7.77
CA PHE A 133 0.66 -4.49 7.10
C PHE A 133 -0.36 -3.84 8.03
N VAL A 134 -1.10 -2.88 7.50
CA VAL A 134 -2.22 -2.25 8.19
C VAL A 134 -3.41 -2.22 7.23
N ILE A 135 -4.49 -2.87 7.62
CA ILE A 135 -5.79 -2.72 6.96
C ILE A 135 -6.41 -1.43 7.50
N GLU A 136 -6.82 -0.55 6.62
CA GLU A 136 -7.59 0.66 6.88
C GLU A 136 -9.00 0.43 6.33
N LEU A 137 -9.93 0.05 7.21
CA LEU A 137 -11.28 -0.37 6.81
C LEU A 137 -12.07 0.79 6.19
N ASP A 138 -11.94 1.99 6.73
CA ASP A 138 -12.62 3.19 6.23
C ASP A 138 -12.25 3.56 4.79
N ARG A 139 -11.04 3.19 4.37
CA ARG A 139 -10.52 3.45 3.03
C ARG A 139 -10.53 2.22 2.13
N ALA A 140 -10.90 1.08 2.69
CA ALA A 140 -10.83 -0.23 2.03
C ALA A 140 -9.45 -0.49 1.38
N VAL A 141 -8.38 -0.25 2.12
CA VAL A 141 -7.00 -0.46 1.64
C VAL A 141 -6.15 -1.20 2.66
N LEU A 142 -5.10 -1.85 2.15
CA LEU A 142 -4.00 -2.36 2.96
C LEU A 142 -2.74 -1.57 2.63
N THR A 143 -2.11 -1.02 3.65
CA THR A 143 -0.83 -0.33 3.55
C THR A 143 0.29 -1.19 4.11
N ALA A 144 1.51 -1.01 3.58
CA ALA A 144 2.70 -1.73 4.02
C ALA A 144 3.92 -0.81 4.08
N LYS A 145 4.92 -1.16 4.88
CA LYS A 145 6.24 -0.54 4.84
C LYS A 145 7.17 -1.32 3.93
N VAL A 146 7.84 -0.63 3.03
CA VAL A 146 8.93 -1.20 2.23
C VAL A 146 10.20 -1.22 3.09
N ALA A 147 10.83 -2.39 3.19
CA ALA A 147 12.09 -2.52 3.94
C ALA A 147 13.21 -1.76 3.21
N GLY A 148 14.16 -1.24 3.98
CA GLY A 148 15.24 -0.42 3.43
C GLY A 148 14.91 1.06 3.35
N THR A 149 13.79 1.44 2.75
CA THR A 149 13.36 2.84 2.62
C THR A 149 12.54 3.32 3.83
N GLY A 150 11.88 2.38 4.54
CA GLY A 150 10.93 2.71 5.61
C GLY A 150 9.65 3.41 5.13
N GLN A 151 9.53 3.63 3.82
CA GLN A 151 8.35 4.26 3.21
C GLN A 151 7.12 3.36 3.38
N ARG A 152 5.96 3.98 3.68
CA ARG A 152 4.68 3.29 3.68
C ARG A 152 3.95 3.57 2.39
N ILE A 153 3.51 2.52 1.72
CA ILE A 153 2.74 2.60 0.48
C ILE A 153 1.37 1.95 0.66
N THR A 154 0.41 2.36 -0.16
CA THR A 154 -0.85 1.63 -0.31
C THR A 154 -0.60 0.45 -1.22
N LEU A 155 -0.53 -0.75 -0.63
CA LEU A 155 -0.18 -1.97 -1.35
C LEU A 155 -1.38 -2.55 -2.09
N LEU A 156 -2.51 -2.71 -1.40
CA LEU A 156 -3.70 -3.37 -1.94
C LEU A 156 -4.96 -2.51 -1.75
N ARG A 157 -5.88 -2.63 -2.70
CA ARG A 157 -7.30 -2.28 -2.54
C ARG A 157 -8.06 -3.51 -2.09
N LEU A 158 -9.00 -3.31 -1.18
CA LEU A 158 -9.83 -4.36 -0.61
C LEU A 158 -11.23 -4.27 -1.21
N GLY A 159 -11.77 -5.38 -1.68
CA GLY A 159 -13.17 -5.49 -2.06
C GLY A 159 -14.07 -5.54 -0.82
N ALA A 160 -15.37 -5.41 -1.05
CA ALA A 160 -16.34 -5.68 -0.01
C ALA A 160 -16.24 -7.16 0.44
N PRO A 161 -16.36 -7.45 1.73
CA PRO A 161 -16.44 -8.83 2.20
C PRO A 161 -17.76 -9.49 1.75
N ASP A 162 -17.72 -10.75 1.36
CA ASP A 162 -18.92 -11.55 1.07
C ASP A 162 -19.73 -11.84 2.34
N GLY A 163 -19.05 -11.84 3.48
CA GLY A 163 -19.68 -12.07 4.77
C GLY A 163 -18.98 -11.37 5.91
N VAL A 164 -19.79 -10.76 6.79
CA VAL A 164 -19.35 -10.10 8.03
C VAL A 164 -20.03 -10.75 9.21
N LYS A 165 -19.26 -11.19 10.21
CA LYS A 165 -19.78 -11.65 11.50
C LYS A 165 -19.09 -10.87 12.62
N ILE A 166 -19.88 -10.30 13.51
CA ILE A 166 -19.41 -9.57 14.69
C ILE A 166 -20.14 -10.15 15.91
N GLY A 167 -19.40 -10.76 16.81
CA GLY A 167 -19.94 -11.42 18.00
C GLY A 167 -18.88 -12.32 18.65
N ASP A 168 -19.18 -12.84 19.84
CA ASP A 168 -18.34 -13.79 20.56
C ASP A 168 -16.85 -13.35 20.69
N GLY A 169 -16.60 -12.07 20.95
CA GLY A 169 -15.25 -11.52 21.05
C GLY A 169 -14.48 -11.53 19.71
N ARG A 170 -15.17 -11.61 18.56
CA ARG A 170 -14.53 -11.70 17.23
C ARG A 170 -15.23 -10.86 16.18
N ILE A 171 -14.42 -10.37 15.25
CA ILE A 171 -14.87 -9.81 13.97
C ILE A 171 -14.31 -10.72 12.88
N VAL A 172 -15.18 -11.25 12.02
CA VAL A 172 -14.79 -12.11 10.92
C VAL A 172 -15.28 -11.49 9.60
N LEU A 173 -14.34 -11.19 8.72
CA LEU A 173 -14.60 -10.72 7.34
C LEU A 173 -14.15 -11.83 6.39
N LYS A 174 -15.08 -12.35 5.57
CA LYS A 174 -14.80 -13.43 4.61
C LYS A 174 -14.95 -12.94 3.18
N GLY A 175 -14.24 -13.59 2.27
CA GLY A 175 -14.37 -13.34 0.83
C GLY A 175 -13.90 -11.94 0.41
N VAL A 176 -12.89 -11.37 1.09
CA VAL A 176 -12.35 -10.06 0.72
C VAL A 176 -11.39 -10.22 -0.45
N ASN A 177 -11.84 -9.88 -1.66
CA ASN A 177 -10.96 -9.82 -2.82
C ASN A 177 -9.91 -8.73 -2.64
N VAL A 178 -8.64 -9.03 -2.87
CA VAL A 178 -7.55 -8.07 -2.73
C VAL A 178 -6.85 -7.86 -4.07
N ARG A 179 -6.71 -6.59 -4.46
CA ARG A 179 -6.14 -6.18 -5.75
C ARG A 179 -4.96 -5.25 -5.55
N LEU A 180 -3.94 -5.43 -6.37
CA LEU A 180 -2.75 -4.59 -6.35
C LEU A 180 -3.09 -3.14 -6.75
N THR A 181 -2.47 -2.15 -6.11
CA THR A 181 -2.59 -0.75 -6.56
C THR A 181 -1.61 -0.45 -7.68
N ASN A 182 -1.85 0.61 -8.48
CA ASN A 182 -0.88 1.06 -9.50
C ASN A 182 0.47 1.38 -8.87
N GLN A 183 0.47 2.16 -7.78
CA GLN A 183 1.69 2.52 -7.06
C GLN A 183 2.49 1.29 -6.60
N ALA A 184 1.81 0.26 -6.11
CA ALA A 184 2.48 -0.97 -5.67
C ALA A 184 2.99 -1.80 -6.86
N ALA A 185 2.26 -1.83 -7.97
CA ALA A 185 2.68 -2.51 -9.19
C ALA A 185 3.97 -1.89 -9.76
N GLU A 186 4.00 -0.56 -9.89
CA GLU A 186 5.18 0.19 -10.33
C GLU A 186 6.39 -0.07 -9.41
N ALA A 187 6.18 0.02 -8.10
CA ALA A 187 7.25 -0.21 -7.11
C ALA A 187 7.79 -1.66 -7.11
N LEU A 188 6.92 -2.65 -7.36
CA LEU A 188 7.33 -4.06 -7.45
C LEU A 188 8.09 -4.31 -8.76
N ASN A 189 7.60 -3.78 -9.87
CA ASN A 189 8.26 -3.90 -11.17
C ASN A 189 9.66 -3.27 -11.13
N GLU A 190 9.79 -2.06 -10.59
CA GLU A 190 11.07 -1.39 -10.42
C GLU A 190 12.03 -2.18 -9.51
N ALA A 191 11.53 -2.67 -8.36
CA ALA A 191 12.34 -3.37 -7.38
C ALA A 191 12.82 -4.75 -7.84
N LEU A 192 12.08 -5.42 -8.73
CA LEU A 192 12.34 -6.78 -9.22
C LEU A 192 12.85 -6.81 -10.65
N ASP A 193 12.96 -5.65 -11.31
CA ASP A 193 13.34 -5.52 -12.74
C ASP A 193 12.44 -6.37 -13.65
N THR A 194 11.12 -6.16 -13.56
CA THR A 194 10.10 -6.92 -14.29
C THR A 194 8.95 -6.01 -14.72
N ASP A 195 8.12 -6.46 -15.66
CA ASP A 195 6.87 -5.80 -16.07
C ASP A 195 5.61 -6.65 -15.72
N LEU A 196 5.77 -7.60 -14.81
CA LEU A 196 4.72 -8.58 -14.48
C LEU A 196 3.52 -7.94 -13.78
N PHE A 197 3.76 -6.98 -12.89
CA PHE A 197 2.74 -6.45 -12.01
C PHE A 197 1.96 -5.32 -12.69
N ALA A 198 0.64 -5.40 -12.61
CA ALA A 198 -0.26 -4.36 -13.09
C ALA A 198 -1.21 -3.90 -11.98
N GLY A 199 -1.58 -2.62 -11.99
CA GLY A 199 -2.60 -2.13 -11.09
C GLY A 199 -3.95 -2.79 -11.36
N GLY A 200 -4.64 -3.17 -10.29
CA GLY A 200 -5.89 -3.93 -10.39
C GLY A 200 -5.71 -5.46 -10.48
N LEU A 201 -4.48 -5.97 -10.60
CA LEU A 201 -4.21 -7.41 -10.58
C LEU A 201 -4.85 -8.04 -9.32
N LEU A 202 -5.66 -9.07 -9.51
CA LEU A 202 -6.24 -9.83 -8.41
C LEU A 202 -5.13 -10.65 -7.74
N ILE A 203 -4.77 -10.28 -6.53
CA ILE A 203 -3.76 -11.04 -5.76
C ILE A 203 -4.38 -12.28 -5.13
N GLY A 204 -5.65 -12.18 -4.73
CA GLY A 204 -6.34 -13.32 -4.13
C GLY A 204 -7.50 -12.89 -3.25
N GLU A 205 -7.85 -13.79 -2.32
CA GLU A 205 -8.93 -13.63 -1.37
C GLU A 205 -8.41 -13.65 0.07
N ALA A 206 -8.86 -12.70 0.87
CA ALA A 206 -8.50 -12.62 2.27
C ALA A 206 -9.69 -12.96 3.19
N THR A 207 -9.37 -13.63 4.31
CA THR A 207 -10.27 -13.79 5.45
C THR A 207 -9.62 -13.18 6.68
N VAL A 208 -10.27 -12.20 7.29
CA VAL A 208 -9.82 -11.55 8.53
C VAL A 208 -10.57 -12.14 9.71
N ILE A 209 -9.84 -12.57 10.74
CA ILE A 209 -10.39 -13.06 12.01
C ILE A 209 -9.72 -12.26 13.12
N ALA A 210 -10.30 -11.12 13.48
CA ALA A 210 -9.81 -10.26 14.54
C ALA A 210 -10.51 -10.61 15.86
N LYS A 211 -9.74 -10.64 16.95
CA LYS A 211 -10.24 -10.84 18.32
C LYS A 211 -10.27 -9.50 19.03
N TYR A 212 -11.28 -9.31 19.87
CA TYR A 212 -11.36 -8.22 20.81
C TYR A 212 -11.72 -8.76 22.19
N GLY A 213 -11.25 -8.11 23.26
CA GLY A 213 -11.62 -8.49 24.61
C GLY A 213 -13.03 -8.04 24.92
N ASP A 214 -13.77 -8.83 25.67
CA ASP A 214 -14.95 -8.34 26.39
C ASP A 214 -14.42 -7.61 27.63
N ASP A 215 -14.17 -6.30 27.51
CA ASP A 215 -13.77 -5.46 28.65
C ASP A 215 -14.96 -5.17 29.60
N ASP A 216 -16.06 -5.89 29.48
CA ASP A 216 -17.26 -5.77 30.30
C ASP A 216 -17.48 -6.94 31.28
N LYS A 217 -16.41 -7.59 31.76
CA LYS A 217 -16.51 -8.25 33.05
C LYS A 217 -16.11 -7.25 34.11
N GLY A 218 -17.06 -6.33 34.42
CA GLY A 218 -17.04 -5.58 35.65
C GLY A 218 -16.83 -6.57 36.81
N GLU A 219 -15.76 -6.39 37.55
CA GLU A 219 -15.62 -6.96 38.86
C GLU A 219 -16.76 -6.40 39.69
N ASP A 220 -17.89 -7.14 39.75
CA ASP A 220 -18.81 -7.06 40.84
C ASP A 220 -18.06 -7.58 42.08
N ARG A 221 -17.24 -6.71 42.66
CA ARG A 221 -16.84 -6.88 44.05
C ARG A 221 -18.09 -6.67 44.88
N HIS A 222 -18.75 -7.74 45.19
CA HIS A 222 -19.57 -7.79 46.39
C HIS A 222 -18.61 -7.65 47.57
N ASP A 223 -18.50 -6.43 48.07
CA ASP A 223 -18.09 -6.20 49.45
C ASP A 223 -19.31 -6.56 50.32
N ASP A 224 -19.38 -7.82 50.76
CA ASP A 224 -20.21 -8.26 51.86
C ASP A 224 -19.44 -8.00 53.15
N ASP A 225 -19.84 -6.93 53.87
CA ASP A 225 -19.64 -6.74 55.31
C ASP A 225 -20.85 -7.30 56.10
#